data_978285210610e2b9ad1f3b7331fc5068
#
_entry.id   978285210610e2b9ad1f3b7331fc5068
#
_cell.length_a   1.000
_cell.length_b   1.000
_cell.length_c   1.000
_cell.angle_alpha   90.00
_cell.angle_beta   90.00
_cell.angle_gamma   90.00
#
_symmetry.space_group_name_H-M   'P 1'
#
loop_
_entity.id
_entity.type
_entity.pdbx_description
1 polymer ?
#
loop_
_entity_poly.entity_id
_entity_poly.type
_entity_poly.pdbx_seq_one_letter_code
_entity_poly.pdbx_strand_id
1 'polypeptide(L)'
;LYMGDFMGSKDIVEKTLESYNDVFADIVNVLLFDGDEVIKENELQPAREKSMYKIDGKVYQQERDIAKFWKNGEIQIAFFGIENQTSVDNDMPLRVISYDGAAYRNQLKAGKKRYPVITLILYFGEKKWDKPRCILDCFEVPERIKDFVSDYKINIFEIPKLTSEKISKFKSDFKIIADYFVHKEKYSGLPDKIKHVDEFLSLMAVLTNDNRFEKEYNKTIIDKKGGISMCEVLDLA
;
A
#
# COMPACT_ATOMS: atom_id res chain seq x y z
N LEU A 1 -1.75 25.49 -12.18
CA LEU A 1 -1.70 24.59 -13.33
C LEU A 1 -0.43 23.73 -13.19
N TYR A 2 -0.54 22.40 -13.21
CA TYR A 2 0.50 21.36 -13.12
C TYR A 2 0.68 20.65 -11.76
N MET A 3 -0.30 20.61 -10.86
CA MET A 3 -0.28 19.64 -9.75
C MET A 3 -0.98 18.31 -10.07
N GLY A 4 -1.77 18.22 -11.14
CA GLY A 4 -2.54 17.01 -11.49
C GLY A 4 -1.73 15.89 -12.13
N ASP A 5 -0.68 16.21 -12.90
CA ASP A 5 0.11 15.20 -13.62
C ASP A 5 1.11 14.47 -12.72
N PHE A 6 1.55 15.10 -11.62
CA PHE A 6 2.50 14.50 -10.68
C PHE A 6 1.84 13.44 -9.78
N MET A 7 0.57 13.66 -9.36
CA MET A 7 -0.16 12.66 -8.57
C MET A 7 -0.46 11.40 -9.38
N GLY A 8 -0.81 11.55 -10.66
CA GLY A 8 -1.09 10.39 -11.53
C GLY A 8 0.12 9.51 -11.79
N SER A 9 1.33 10.09 -11.93
CA SER A 9 2.55 9.31 -12.14
C SER A 9 2.99 8.56 -10.87
N LYS A 10 2.81 9.17 -9.70
CA LYS A 10 3.07 8.56 -8.39
C LYS A 10 2.25 7.30 -8.17
N ASP A 11 0.94 7.38 -8.37
CA ASP A 11 0.03 6.24 -8.20
C ASP A 11 0.38 5.07 -9.12
N ILE A 12 0.78 5.35 -10.36
CA ILE A 12 1.17 4.31 -11.33
C ILE A 12 2.43 3.59 -10.88
N VAL A 13 3.43 4.31 -10.39
CA VAL A 13 4.72 3.73 -9.97
C VAL A 13 4.55 2.88 -8.69
N GLU A 14 3.85 3.40 -7.68
CA GLU A 14 3.58 2.67 -6.44
C GLU A 14 2.85 1.34 -6.71
N LYS A 15 1.88 1.36 -7.61
CA LYS A 15 1.16 0.16 -8.05
C LYS A 15 2.06 -0.89 -8.68
N THR A 16 3.14 -0.49 -9.33
CA THR A 16 3.99 -1.43 -10.04
C THR A 16 4.80 -2.32 -9.10
N LEU A 17 5.51 -1.80 -8.11
CA LEU A 17 6.30 -2.62 -7.18
C LEU A 17 5.42 -3.54 -6.33
N GLU A 18 4.42 -3.02 -5.66
CA GLU A 18 3.52 -3.78 -4.79
C GLU A 18 2.59 -4.74 -5.58
N SER A 19 2.57 -4.63 -6.91
CA SER A 19 1.86 -5.57 -7.76
C SER A 19 2.55 -6.94 -7.87
N TYR A 20 3.83 -7.04 -7.53
CA TYR A 20 4.55 -8.31 -7.43
C TYR A 20 4.02 -9.13 -6.26
N ASN A 21 3.79 -10.42 -6.49
CA ASN A 21 3.16 -11.29 -5.48
C ASN A 21 4.05 -11.53 -4.27
N ASP A 22 5.37 -11.62 -4.46
CA ASP A 22 6.32 -11.76 -3.37
C ASP A 22 6.34 -10.51 -2.47
N VAL A 23 6.35 -9.31 -3.04
CA VAL A 23 6.29 -8.06 -2.29
C VAL A 23 4.94 -7.92 -1.57
N PHE A 24 3.84 -8.17 -2.26
CA PHE A 24 2.51 -8.08 -1.67
C PHE A 24 2.30 -9.07 -0.52
N ALA A 25 2.67 -10.35 -0.72
CA ALA A 25 2.55 -11.36 0.31
C ALA A 25 3.40 -11.02 1.54
N ASP A 26 4.62 -10.54 1.32
CA ASP A 26 5.52 -10.14 2.39
C ASP A 26 4.96 -8.99 3.23
N ILE A 27 4.44 -7.94 2.57
CA ILE A 27 3.79 -6.81 3.26
C ILE A 27 2.64 -7.31 4.14
N VAL A 28 1.74 -8.14 3.59
CA VAL A 28 0.57 -8.64 4.33
C VAL A 28 1.01 -9.57 5.47
N ASN A 29 1.96 -10.49 5.22
CA ASN A 29 2.45 -11.42 6.23
C ASN A 29 3.12 -10.69 7.39
N VAL A 30 3.96 -9.70 7.11
CA VAL A 30 4.63 -8.96 8.18
C VAL A 30 3.67 -8.05 8.93
N LEU A 31 2.81 -7.32 8.24
CA LEU A 31 1.97 -6.31 8.89
C LEU A 31 0.78 -6.92 9.64
N LEU A 32 0.14 -7.95 9.10
CA LEU A 32 -1.05 -8.57 9.72
C LEU A 32 -0.72 -9.81 10.55
N PHE A 33 0.29 -10.59 10.16
CA PHE A 33 0.58 -11.90 10.76
C PHE A 33 1.95 -11.95 11.43
N ASP A 34 2.54 -10.79 11.71
CA ASP A 34 3.81 -10.66 12.44
C ASP A 34 5.01 -11.41 11.83
N GLY A 35 4.96 -11.63 10.50
CA GLY A 35 6.01 -12.32 9.73
C GLY A 35 5.76 -13.82 9.53
N ASP A 36 4.66 -14.36 10.07
CA ASP A 36 4.23 -15.71 9.75
C ASP A 36 3.82 -15.81 8.28
N GLU A 37 4.31 -16.82 7.56
CA GLU A 37 3.99 -17.05 6.14
C GLU A 37 2.59 -17.64 5.95
N VAL A 38 1.57 -16.83 6.28
CA VAL A 38 0.16 -17.22 6.15
C VAL A 38 -0.28 -17.19 4.68
N ILE A 39 0.22 -16.19 3.93
CA ILE A 39 -0.08 -16.01 2.50
C ILE A 39 1.15 -16.31 1.67
N LYS A 40 1.02 -17.22 0.71
CA LYS A 40 2.08 -17.53 -0.25
C LYS A 40 1.88 -16.76 -1.55
N GLU A 41 2.97 -16.38 -2.20
CA GLU A 41 2.93 -15.62 -3.46
C GLU A 41 2.13 -16.30 -4.57
N ASN A 42 2.19 -17.64 -4.66
CA ASN A 42 1.47 -18.42 -5.66
C ASN A 42 -0.04 -18.56 -5.37
N GLU A 43 -0.50 -18.17 -4.18
CA GLU A 43 -1.90 -18.13 -3.76
C GLU A 43 -2.57 -16.77 -4.09
N LEU A 44 -1.80 -15.79 -4.53
CA LEU A 44 -2.27 -14.46 -4.86
C LEU A 44 -2.60 -14.32 -6.35
N GLN A 45 -3.76 -13.76 -6.62
CA GLN A 45 -4.20 -13.41 -7.98
C GLN A 45 -4.54 -11.93 -8.06
N PRO A 46 -4.11 -11.22 -9.11
CA PRO A 46 -4.48 -9.82 -9.29
C PRO A 46 -6.00 -9.63 -9.29
N ALA A 47 -6.47 -8.63 -8.56
CA ALA A 47 -7.85 -8.19 -8.59
C ALA A 47 -7.92 -6.81 -9.23
N ARG A 48 -8.73 -6.68 -10.29
CA ARG A 48 -9.03 -5.39 -10.92
C ARG A 48 -10.44 -4.99 -10.51
N GLU A 49 -10.55 -4.35 -9.34
CA GLU A 49 -11.84 -3.83 -8.89
C GLU A 49 -11.87 -2.31 -9.05
N LYS A 50 -12.52 -1.87 -10.13
CA LYS A 50 -12.88 -0.47 -10.32
C LYS A 50 -14.30 -0.27 -9.84
N SER A 51 -14.51 0.64 -8.91
CA SER A 51 -15.83 1.11 -8.51
C SER A 51 -16.14 2.40 -9.25
N MET A 52 -17.22 2.40 -10.02
CA MET A 52 -17.75 3.61 -10.66
C MET A 52 -19.04 4.00 -9.98
N TYR A 53 -19.16 5.27 -9.63
CA TYR A 53 -20.41 5.84 -9.13
C TYR A 53 -20.71 7.17 -9.82
N LYS A 54 -21.99 7.52 -9.86
CA LYS A 54 -22.45 8.73 -10.55
C LYS A 54 -23.05 9.70 -9.52
N ILE A 55 -22.51 10.91 -9.47
CA ILE A 55 -23.04 12.01 -8.66
C ILE A 55 -23.25 13.19 -9.59
N ASP A 56 -24.43 13.81 -9.55
CA ASP A 56 -24.78 15.00 -10.33
C ASP A 56 -24.46 14.87 -11.84
N GLY A 57 -24.74 13.70 -12.41
CA GLY A 57 -24.50 13.43 -13.82
C GLY A 57 -23.05 13.09 -14.18
N LYS A 58 -22.09 13.28 -13.28
CA LYS A 58 -20.67 12.94 -13.50
C LYS A 58 -20.37 11.53 -12.98
N VAL A 59 -19.53 10.81 -13.74
CA VAL A 59 -19.05 9.48 -13.37
C VAL A 59 -17.74 9.65 -12.64
N TYR A 60 -17.66 9.11 -11.42
CA TYR A 60 -16.45 9.04 -10.63
C TYR A 60 -15.96 7.60 -10.60
N GLN A 61 -14.66 7.44 -10.73
CA GLN A 61 -13.98 6.17 -10.57
C GLN A 61 -13.27 6.16 -9.22
N GLN A 62 -13.45 5.09 -8.48
CA GLN A 62 -12.76 4.85 -7.23
C GLN A 62 -12.06 3.50 -7.32
N GLU A 63 -10.77 3.49 -7.08
CA GLU A 63 -9.93 2.30 -7.21
C GLU A 63 -8.92 2.32 -6.07
N ARG A 64 -8.62 1.14 -5.49
CA ARG A 64 -7.47 0.97 -4.59
C ARG A 64 -6.20 1.00 -5.40
N ASP A 65 -5.10 1.37 -4.76
CA ASP A 65 -3.80 1.35 -5.42
C ASP A 65 -3.48 -0.06 -5.90
N ILE A 66 -3.56 -1.05 -5.02
CA ILE A 66 -3.35 -2.45 -5.38
C ILE A 66 -4.38 -3.33 -4.69
N ALA A 67 -4.83 -4.37 -5.40
CA ALA A 67 -5.74 -5.36 -4.84
C ALA A 67 -5.42 -6.77 -5.36
N LYS A 68 -5.53 -7.76 -4.47
CA LYS A 68 -5.34 -9.17 -4.80
C LYS A 68 -6.36 -10.07 -4.11
N PHE A 69 -6.73 -11.12 -4.81
CA PHE A 69 -7.44 -12.24 -4.23
C PHE A 69 -6.46 -13.24 -3.62
N TRP A 70 -6.70 -13.64 -2.39
CA TRP A 70 -6.04 -14.77 -1.79
C TRP A 70 -6.87 -16.02 -1.98
N LYS A 71 -6.30 -17.05 -2.60
CA LYS A 71 -6.98 -18.28 -2.96
C LYS A 71 -6.21 -19.51 -2.48
N ASN A 72 -6.95 -20.54 -2.12
CA ASN A 72 -6.43 -21.88 -1.95
C ASN A 72 -7.10 -22.79 -2.99
N GLY A 73 -6.37 -23.09 -4.08
CA GLY A 73 -6.93 -23.74 -5.26
C GLY A 73 -8.10 -22.91 -5.85
N GLU A 74 -9.25 -23.52 -5.99
CA GLU A 74 -10.47 -22.86 -6.50
C GLU A 74 -11.22 -22.02 -5.46
N ILE A 75 -10.84 -22.13 -4.16
CA ILE A 75 -11.54 -21.46 -3.07
C ILE A 75 -10.92 -20.08 -2.84
N GLN A 76 -11.73 -19.03 -2.99
CA GLN A 76 -11.34 -17.67 -2.64
C GLN A 76 -11.53 -17.46 -1.13
N ILE A 77 -10.42 -17.17 -0.43
CA ILE A 77 -10.38 -17.03 1.02
C ILE A 77 -10.63 -15.58 1.43
N ALA A 78 -9.93 -14.63 0.79
CA ALA A 78 -10.03 -13.21 1.10
C ALA A 78 -9.70 -12.34 -0.11
N PHE A 79 -10.01 -11.06 0.03
CA PHE A 79 -9.60 -9.99 -0.85
C PHE A 79 -8.80 -8.99 -0.03
N PHE A 80 -7.58 -8.69 -0.46
CA PHE A 80 -6.72 -7.72 0.16
C PHE A 80 -6.53 -6.51 -0.76
N GLY A 81 -6.58 -5.32 -0.18
CA GLY A 81 -6.22 -4.07 -0.84
C GLY A 81 -5.12 -3.35 -0.09
N ILE A 82 -4.25 -2.65 -0.81
CA ILE A 82 -3.26 -1.74 -0.27
C ILE A 82 -3.57 -0.34 -0.79
N GLU A 83 -3.47 0.63 0.10
CA GLU A 83 -3.63 2.06 -0.17
C GLU A 83 -2.41 2.79 0.39
N ASN A 84 -1.68 3.51 -0.45
CA ASN A 84 -0.49 4.24 -0.06
C ASN A 84 -0.81 5.69 0.27
N GLN A 85 -0.33 6.18 1.41
CA GLN A 85 -0.57 7.54 1.87
C GLN A 85 0.73 8.21 2.32
N THR A 86 1.00 9.41 1.83
CA THR A 86 2.14 10.23 2.25
C THR A 86 1.71 11.40 3.13
N SER A 87 0.43 11.71 3.15
CA SER A 87 -0.18 12.74 4.00
C SER A 87 -1.33 12.17 4.80
N VAL A 88 -1.62 12.79 5.94
CA VAL A 88 -2.77 12.41 6.77
C VAL A 88 -4.08 12.84 6.10
N ASP A 89 -5.09 11.98 6.19
CA ASP A 89 -6.41 12.21 5.60
C ASP A 89 -7.50 12.03 6.66
N ASN A 90 -8.33 13.06 6.85
CA ASN A 90 -9.43 13.05 7.82
C ASN A 90 -10.54 12.07 7.43
N ASP A 91 -10.71 11.84 6.14
CA ASP A 91 -11.81 11.07 5.57
C ASP A 91 -11.38 9.63 5.20
N MET A 92 -10.18 9.20 5.60
CA MET A 92 -9.67 7.88 5.27
C MET A 92 -10.63 6.74 5.66
N PRO A 93 -11.28 6.71 6.85
CA PRO A 93 -12.25 5.67 7.17
C PRO A 93 -13.44 5.63 6.20
N LEU A 94 -13.91 6.81 5.74
CA LEU A 94 -15.00 6.91 4.76
C LEU A 94 -14.57 6.42 3.37
N ARG A 95 -13.34 6.68 2.99
CA ARG A 95 -12.77 6.17 1.74
C ARG A 95 -12.67 4.65 1.77
N VAL A 96 -12.10 4.09 2.85
CA VAL A 96 -11.90 2.63 2.97
C VAL A 96 -13.22 1.88 3.01
N ILE A 97 -14.21 2.32 3.80
CA ILE A 97 -15.53 1.66 3.81
C ILE A 97 -16.20 1.72 2.44
N SER A 98 -15.97 2.78 1.68
CA SER A 98 -16.49 2.93 0.32
C SER A 98 -15.89 1.89 -0.63
N TYR A 99 -14.57 1.67 -0.56
CA TYR A 99 -13.87 0.64 -1.32
C TYR A 99 -14.32 -0.78 -0.93
N ASP A 100 -14.36 -1.06 0.37
CA ASP A 100 -14.73 -2.36 0.90
C ASP A 100 -16.20 -2.67 0.62
N GLY A 101 -17.08 -1.69 0.76
CA GLY A 101 -18.49 -1.79 0.39
C GLY A 101 -18.70 -2.06 -1.10
N ALA A 102 -17.88 -1.47 -1.97
CA ALA A 102 -17.92 -1.77 -3.41
C ALA A 102 -17.51 -3.22 -3.70
N ALA A 103 -16.44 -3.71 -3.05
CA ALA A 103 -16.00 -5.09 -3.18
C ALA A 103 -17.07 -6.09 -2.68
N TYR A 104 -17.70 -5.81 -1.54
CA TYR A 104 -18.84 -6.62 -1.06
C TYR A 104 -20.05 -6.59 -2.01
N ARG A 105 -20.37 -5.42 -2.57
CA ARG A 105 -21.45 -5.30 -3.57
C ARG A 105 -21.18 -6.13 -4.83
N ASN A 106 -19.94 -6.19 -5.28
CA ASN A 106 -19.54 -7.02 -6.41
C ASN A 106 -19.74 -8.51 -6.10
N GLN A 107 -19.44 -8.94 -4.87
CA GLN A 107 -19.70 -10.31 -4.42
C GLN A 107 -21.20 -10.65 -4.39
N LEU A 108 -22.07 -9.68 -4.03
CA LEU A 108 -23.52 -9.88 -4.05
C LEU A 108 -24.04 -10.16 -5.48
N LYS A 109 -23.50 -9.45 -6.47
CA LYS A 109 -23.85 -9.64 -7.88
C LYS A 109 -23.35 -10.98 -8.45
N ALA A 110 -22.19 -11.43 -8.00
CA ALA A 110 -21.55 -12.62 -8.54
C ALA A 110 -22.22 -13.95 -8.11
N GLY A 111 -23.09 -13.93 -7.09
CA GLY A 111 -23.82 -15.12 -6.61
C GLY A 111 -22.95 -16.24 -6.02
N LYS A 112 -21.65 -16.00 -5.82
CA LYS A 112 -20.67 -16.97 -5.32
C LYS A 112 -20.55 -16.92 -3.78
N LYS A 113 -19.75 -17.83 -3.21
CA LYS A 113 -19.40 -17.80 -1.78
C LYS A 113 -18.80 -16.46 -1.40
N ARG A 114 -19.21 -15.92 -0.25
CA ARG A 114 -18.69 -14.65 0.28
C ARG A 114 -17.31 -14.84 0.91
N TYR A 115 -16.51 -13.80 0.83
CA TYR A 115 -15.17 -13.74 1.44
C TYR A 115 -14.94 -12.36 2.05
N PRO A 116 -14.10 -12.26 3.10
CA PRO A 116 -13.77 -11.00 3.74
C PRO A 116 -12.97 -10.09 2.80
N VAL A 117 -13.14 -8.78 3.00
CA VAL A 117 -12.37 -7.73 2.36
C VAL A 117 -11.53 -7.05 3.43
N ILE A 118 -10.24 -6.89 3.17
CA ILE A 118 -9.27 -6.34 4.12
C ILE A 118 -8.44 -5.29 3.37
N THR A 119 -8.50 -4.05 3.82
CA THR A 119 -7.69 -2.96 3.25
C THR A 119 -6.61 -2.54 4.25
N LEU A 120 -5.36 -2.47 3.78
CA LEU A 120 -4.21 -1.96 4.52
C LEU A 120 -3.88 -0.57 3.99
N ILE A 121 -3.70 0.40 4.90
CA ILE A 121 -3.20 1.72 4.58
C ILE A 121 -1.73 1.77 4.99
N LEU A 122 -0.83 1.91 4.02
CA LEU A 122 0.60 2.11 4.25
C LEU A 122 0.87 3.62 4.30
N TYR A 123 1.15 4.12 5.48
CA TYR A 123 1.41 5.54 5.67
C TYR A 123 2.90 5.81 5.75
N PHE A 124 3.42 6.59 4.79
CA PHE A 124 4.83 6.95 4.64
C PHE A 124 5.17 8.36 5.15
N GLY A 125 4.17 9.08 5.67
CA GLY A 125 4.35 10.43 6.16
C GLY A 125 5.20 10.52 7.42
N GLU A 126 5.93 11.62 7.59
CA GLU A 126 6.80 11.86 8.76
C GLU A 126 6.01 12.14 10.03
N LYS A 127 4.90 12.85 9.90
CA LYS A 127 4.03 13.19 11.02
C LYS A 127 3.33 11.94 11.51
N LYS A 128 3.11 11.87 12.83
CA LYS A 128 2.26 10.81 13.39
C LYS A 128 0.88 10.88 12.77
N TRP A 129 0.28 9.73 12.51
CA TRP A 129 -1.12 9.67 12.12
C TRP A 129 -2.00 10.07 13.33
N ASP A 130 -2.50 11.28 13.30
CA ASP A 130 -3.35 11.89 14.35
C ASP A 130 -4.81 12.05 13.89
N LYS A 131 -5.19 11.41 12.80
CA LYS A 131 -6.50 11.48 12.15
C LYS A 131 -7.37 10.27 12.50
N PRO A 132 -8.67 10.31 12.17
CA PRO A 132 -9.58 9.20 12.43
C PRO A 132 -9.04 7.84 11.99
N ARG A 133 -9.25 6.84 12.84
CA ARG A 133 -8.92 5.41 12.57
C ARG A 133 -10.17 4.55 12.46
N CYS A 134 -11.33 5.15 12.70
CA CYS A 134 -12.64 4.51 12.54
C CYS A 134 -13.69 5.55 12.15
N ILE A 135 -14.86 5.08 11.71
CA ILE A 135 -15.92 5.96 11.23
C ILE A 135 -16.44 6.89 12.32
N LEU A 136 -16.59 6.39 13.53
CA LEU A 136 -17.11 7.21 14.63
C LEU A 136 -16.23 8.43 14.92
N ASP A 137 -14.92 8.31 14.69
CA ASP A 137 -14.00 9.44 14.87
C ASP A 137 -14.12 10.51 13.77
N CYS A 138 -14.82 10.23 12.66
CA CYS A 138 -15.03 11.19 11.57
C CYS A 138 -16.16 12.18 11.85
N PHE A 139 -16.99 11.93 12.86
CA PHE A 139 -18.23 12.68 13.08
C PHE A 139 -18.38 13.12 14.54
N GLU A 140 -19.06 14.24 14.73
CA GLU A 140 -19.66 14.58 16.02
C GLU A 140 -20.98 13.85 16.16
N VAL A 141 -20.96 12.67 16.80
CA VAL A 141 -22.15 11.83 16.96
C VAL A 141 -22.85 12.18 18.26
N PRO A 142 -24.12 12.69 18.21
CA PRO A 142 -24.91 12.91 19.40
C PRO A 142 -25.09 11.62 20.22
N GLU A 143 -24.93 11.67 21.55
CA GLU A 143 -24.95 10.50 22.43
C GLU A 143 -26.22 9.62 22.22
N ARG A 144 -27.37 10.26 21.98
CA ARG A 144 -28.66 9.58 21.79
C ARG A 144 -28.73 8.63 20.58
N ILE A 145 -27.86 8.83 19.59
CA ILE A 145 -27.85 8.01 18.35
C ILE A 145 -26.57 7.18 18.18
N LYS A 146 -25.62 7.32 19.09
CA LYS A 146 -24.31 6.69 19.01
C LYS A 146 -24.39 5.17 18.91
N ASP A 147 -25.28 4.54 19.68
CA ASP A 147 -25.50 3.09 19.68
C ASP A 147 -26.07 2.56 18.35
N PHE A 148 -26.62 3.44 17.52
CA PHE A 148 -27.20 3.09 16.21
C PHE A 148 -26.21 3.32 15.05
N VAL A 149 -25.06 3.91 15.31
CA VAL A 149 -24.01 4.12 14.29
C VAL A 149 -23.04 2.97 14.34
N SER A 150 -23.01 2.19 13.25
CA SER A 150 -22.00 1.13 13.10
C SER A 150 -20.62 1.73 12.92
N ASP A 151 -19.67 1.28 13.72
CA ASP A 151 -18.28 1.68 13.58
C ASP A 151 -17.57 0.81 12.54
N TYR A 152 -16.60 1.39 11.84
CA TYR A 152 -15.75 0.70 10.87
C TYR A 152 -14.30 1.12 11.08
N LYS A 153 -13.49 0.19 11.58
CA LYS A 153 -12.07 0.40 11.83
C LYS A 153 -11.24 0.15 10.57
N ILE A 154 -10.21 0.96 10.37
CA ILE A 154 -9.25 0.81 9.27
C ILE A 154 -7.89 0.35 9.79
N ASN A 155 -7.13 -0.36 8.94
CA ASN A 155 -5.81 -0.88 9.28
C ASN A 155 -4.74 0.06 8.75
N ILE A 156 -4.21 0.94 9.61
CA ILE A 156 -3.16 1.90 9.28
C ILE A 156 -1.83 1.43 9.83
N PHE A 157 -0.83 1.36 8.97
CA PHE A 157 0.55 1.01 9.29
C PHE A 157 1.45 2.20 9.01
N GLU A 158 1.96 2.83 10.06
CA GLU A 158 2.88 3.97 9.98
C GLU A 158 4.29 3.44 9.70
N ILE A 159 4.68 3.36 8.42
CA ILE A 159 5.94 2.75 7.99
C ILE A 159 7.17 3.39 8.66
N PRO A 160 7.26 4.74 8.79
CA PRO A 160 8.39 5.38 9.47
C PRO A 160 8.50 5.08 10.97
N LYS A 161 7.53 4.36 11.55
CA LYS A 161 7.49 4.02 12.98
C LYS A 161 7.57 2.52 13.24
N LEU A 162 7.87 1.73 12.22
CA LEU A 162 8.11 0.31 12.41
C LEU A 162 9.37 0.11 13.27
N THR A 163 9.33 -0.92 14.13
CA THR A 163 10.49 -1.32 14.91
C THR A 163 11.50 -2.07 14.05
N SER A 164 12.79 -2.04 14.43
CA SER A 164 13.82 -2.83 13.74
C SER A 164 13.49 -4.32 13.73
N GLU A 165 12.86 -4.85 14.80
CA GLU A 165 12.36 -6.21 14.85
C GLU A 165 11.31 -6.48 13.74
N LYS A 166 10.35 -5.56 13.56
CA LYS A 166 9.32 -5.69 12.54
C LYS A 166 9.93 -5.62 11.14
N ILE A 167 10.88 -4.69 10.91
CA ILE A 167 11.60 -4.54 9.64
C ILE A 167 12.38 -5.82 9.30
N SER A 168 13.03 -6.46 10.28
CA SER A 168 13.81 -7.68 10.05
C SER A 168 12.98 -8.87 9.57
N LYS A 169 11.65 -8.83 9.75
CA LYS A 169 10.72 -9.87 9.30
C LYS A 169 10.38 -9.79 7.82
N PHE A 170 10.58 -8.62 7.18
CA PHE A 170 10.41 -8.50 5.74
C PHE A 170 11.51 -9.25 4.99
N LYS A 171 11.14 -9.89 3.87
CA LYS A 171 12.01 -10.70 3.00
C LYS A 171 12.13 -10.14 1.58
N SER A 172 11.20 -9.29 1.17
CA SER A 172 11.14 -8.66 -0.14
C SER A 172 11.87 -7.30 -0.16
N ASP A 173 11.88 -6.65 -1.32
CA ASP A 173 12.41 -5.29 -1.49
C ASP A 173 11.73 -4.27 -0.57
N PHE A 174 10.54 -4.57 -0.06
CA PHE A 174 9.85 -3.71 0.90
C PHE A 174 10.61 -3.55 2.22
N LYS A 175 11.47 -4.51 2.60
CA LYS A 175 12.39 -4.38 3.74
C LYS A 175 13.26 -3.14 3.62
N ILE A 176 13.83 -2.93 2.43
CA ILE A 176 14.73 -1.80 2.16
C ILE A 176 13.95 -0.48 2.23
N ILE A 177 12.74 -0.45 1.70
CA ILE A 177 11.84 0.72 1.78
C ILE A 177 11.52 1.03 3.24
N ALA A 178 11.06 0.05 4.01
CA ALA A 178 10.70 0.22 5.41
C ALA A 178 11.89 0.73 6.24
N ASP A 179 13.06 0.13 6.04
CA ASP A 179 14.30 0.53 6.74
C ASP A 179 14.72 1.96 6.39
N TYR A 180 14.65 2.33 5.11
CA TYR A 180 14.91 3.70 4.67
C TYR A 180 13.99 4.71 5.35
N PHE A 181 12.67 4.47 5.37
CA PHE A 181 11.71 5.39 5.96
C PHE A 181 11.82 5.51 7.48
N VAL A 182 12.29 4.48 8.17
CA VAL A 182 12.54 4.53 9.62
C VAL A 182 13.80 5.35 9.92
N HIS A 183 14.87 5.20 9.14
CA HIS A 183 16.18 5.81 9.43
C HIS A 183 16.43 7.14 8.73
N LYS A 184 15.83 7.35 7.54
CA LYS A 184 15.95 8.58 6.71
C LYS A 184 17.36 9.16 6.64
N GLU A 185 17.58 10.33 7.29
CA GLU A 185 18.87 11.05 7.27
C GLU A 185 20.03 10.23 7.85
N LYS A 186 19.74 9.26 8.72
CA LYS A 186 20.73 8.36 9.32
C LYS A 186 20.83 7.02 8.60
N TYR A 187 20.18 6.91 7.46
CA TYR A 187 20.18 5.67 6.69
C TYR A 187 21.57 5.37 6.16
N SER A 188 22.13 4.24 6.56
CA SER A 188 23.46 3.79 6.16
C SER A 188 23.47 2.80 5.01
N GLY A 189 22.30 2.50 4.46
CA GLY A 189 22.11 1.48 3.43
C GLY A 189 22.02 0.06 3.99
N LEU A 190 21.30 -0.78 3.28
CA LEU A 190 21.34 -2.23 3.48
C LEU A 190 22.17 -2.84 2.33
N PRO A 191 22.98 -3.86 2.61
CA PRO A 191 23.77 -4.55 1.59
C PRO A 191 22.91 -5.46 0.71
N ASP A 192 21.63 -5.62 1.06
CA ASP A 192 20.70 -6.46 0.32
C ASP A 192 20.56 -5.97 -1.13
N LYS A 193 20.62 -6.89 -2.09
CA LYS A 193 20.39 -6.58 -3.50
C LYS A 193 18.89 -6.44 -3.76
N ILE A 194 18.54 -5.40 -4.50
CA ILE A 194 17.17 -5.13 -4.93
C ILE A 194 16.83 -6.11 -6.06
N LYS A 195 15.71 -6.79 -5.92
CA LYS A 195 15.20 -7.78 -6.89
C LYS A 195 14.43 -7.11 -8.04
N HIS A 196 13.55 -6.17 -7.70
CA HIS A 196 12.70 -5.42 -8.64
C HIS A 196 13.25 -4.00 -8.80
N VAL A 197 14.43 -3.88 -9.41
CA VAL A 197 15.23 -2.65 -9.40
C VAL A 197 14.49 -1.45 -9.99
N ASP A 198 13.89 -1.60 -11.17
CA ASP A 198 13.26 -0.49 -11.88
C ASP A 198 12.05 0.05 -11.10
N GLU A 199 11.19 -0.83 -10.63
CA GLU A 199 9.99 -0.48 -9.88
C GLU A 199 10.34 0.07 -8.50
N PHE A 200 11.38 -0.50 -7.87
CA PHE A 200 11.90 -0.01 -6.59
C PHE A 200 12.42 1.42 -6.70
N LEU A 201 13.31 1.68 -7.67
CA LEU A 201 13.89 3.01 -7.88
C LEU A 201 12.82 4.05 -8.23
N SER A 202 11.87 3.66 -9.07
CA SER A 202 10.74 4.51 -9.43
C SER A 202 9.89 4.87 -8.21
N LEU A 203 9.55 3.88 -7.37
CA LEU A 203 8.80 4.10 -6.15
C LEU A 203 9.55 5.01 -5.17
N MET A 204 10.84 4.75 -4.94
CA MET A 204 11.66 5.56 -4.05
C MET A 204 11.79 7.00 -4.53
N ALA A 205 11.97 7.23 -5.84
CA ALA A 205 11.99 8.58 -6.41
C ALA A 205 10.71 9.36 -6.09
N VAL A 206 9.57 8.70 -6.23
CA VAL A 206 8.26 9.31 -6.00
C VAL A 206 7.99 9.55 -4.52
N LEU A 207 8.26 8.58 -3.64
CA LEU A 207 7.97 8.68 -2.20
C LEU A 207 8.89 9.67 -1.47
N THR A 208 10.14 9.78 -1.92
CA THR A 208 11.17 10.59 -1.24
C THR A 208 11.37 11.95 -1.88
N ASN A 209 10.99 12.13 -3.14
CA ASN A 209 11.34 13.27 -3.98
C ASN A 209 12.86 13.49 -4.07
N ASP A 210 13.66 12.41 -3.99
CA ASP A 210 15.11 12.42 -4.05
C ASP A 210 15.59 12.07 -5.47
N ASN A 211 16.23 13.03 -6.12
CA ASN A 211 16.71 12.93 -7.50
C ASN A 211 17.78 11.84 -7.71
N ARG A 212 18.39 11.30 -6.65
CA ARG A 212 19.36 10.20 -6.78
C ARG A 212 18.69 8.94 -7.31
N PHE A 213 17.49 8.62 -6.83
CA PHE A 213 16.72 7.48 -7.31
C PHE A 213 16.31 7.62 -8.78
N GLU A 214 15.88 8.81 -9.19
CA GLU A 214 15.52 9.08 -10.59
C GLU A 214 16.74 8.95 -11.52
N LYS A 215 17.88 9.49 -11.11
CA LYS A 215 19.14 9.37 -11.88
C LYS A 215 19.56 7.91 -12.04
N GLU A 216 19.47 7.12 -10.97
CA GLU A 216 19.87 5.72 -11.01
C GLU A 216 18.89 4.88 -11.83
N TYR A 217 17.57 5.16 -11.73
CA TYR A 217 16.55 4.57 -12.60
C TYR A 217 16.88 4.77 -14.08
N ASN A 218 17.21 6.02 -14.47
CA ASN A 218 17.57 6.32 -15.85
C ASN A 218 18.84 5.60 -16.33
N LYS A 219 19.84 5.41 -15.47
CA LYS A 219 21.04 4.64 -15.77
C LYS A 219 20.72 3.15 -15.95
N THR A 220 19.89 2.58 -15.05
CA THR A 220 19.52 1.16 -15.07
C THR A 220 18.78 0.78 -16.33
N ILE A 221 17.86 1.64 -16.81
CA ILE A 221 17.17 1.44 -18.09
C ILE A 221 18.17 1.39 -19.26
N ILE A 222 19.21 2.23 -19.24
CA ILE A 222 20.21 2.31 -20.32
C ILE A 222 21.15 1.10 -20.28
N ASP A 223 21.67 0.78 -19.10
CA ASP A 223 22.78 -0.19 -18.93
C ASP A 223 22.32 -1.63 -18.71
N LYS A 224 21.02 -1.88 -18.50
CA LYS A 224 20.44 -3.20 -18.14
C LYS A 224 21.20 -3.91 -17.00
N LYS A 225 21.73 -3.15 -16.05
CA LYS A 225 22.40 -3.71 -14.86
C LYS A 225 21.38 -4.23 -13.88
N GLY A 226 21.43 -5.53 -13.58
CA GLY A 226 20.68 -6.14 -12.48
C GLY A 226 21.47 -6.16 -11.19
N GLY A 227 20.78 -6.15 -10.05
CA GLY A 227 21.37 -6.44 -8.74
C GLY A 227 22.09 -5.27 -8.07
N ILE A 228 21.55 -4.07 -8.17
CA ILE A 228 21.99 -2.87 -7.43
C ILE A 228 21.53 -2.91 -5.97
N SER A 229 22.32 -2.34 -5.06
CA SER A 229 21.99 -2.15 -3.65
C SER A 229 21.70 -0.69 -3.32
N MET A 230 21.03 -0.42 -2.18
CA MET A 230 20.81 0.95 -1.72
C MET A 230 22.11 1.71 -1.38
N CYS A 231 23.16 0.98 -0.98
CA CYS A 231 24.46 1.59 -0.76
C CYS A 231 25.03 2.20 -2.05
N GLU A 232 24.87 1.47 -3.17
CA GLU A 232 25.31 1.95 -4.49
C GLU A 232 24.45 3.13 -4.98
N VAL A 233 23.12 3.08 -4.79
CA VAL A 233 22.20 4.16 -5.20
C VAL A 233 22.47 5.47 -4.46
N LEU A 234 22.81 5.40 -3.19
CA LEU A 234 23.00 6.57 -2.33
C LEU A 234 24.45 7.04 -2.20
N ASP A 235 25.40 6.42 -2.94
CA ASP A 235 26.84 6.68 -2.83
C ASP A 235 27.35 6.57 -1.37
N LEU A 236 26.88 5.55 -0.64
CA LEU A 236 27.24 5.28 0.75
C LEU A 236 28.40 4.27 0.89
N ALA A 237 29.06 3.92 -0.22
CA ALA A 237 30.16 2.97 -0.27
C ALA A 237 31.53 3.64 -0.09
#